data_092ad0102dfd58669222c14b95dfb59e
#
_entry.id   092ad0102dfd58669222c14b95dfb59e
#
_cell.length_a   1.000
_cell.length_b   1.000
_cell.length_c   1.000
_cell.angle_alpha   90.00
_cell.angle_beta   90.00
_cell.angle_gamma   90.00
#
_symmetry.space_group_name_H-M   'P 1'
#
loop_
_entity.id
_entity.type
_entity.pdbx_description
1 polymer ?
#
loop_
_entity_poly.entity_id
_entity_poly.type
_entity_poly.pdbx_seq_one_letter_code
_entity_poly.pdbx_strand_id
1 'polypeptide(L)'
;MSAGCNVIIADGVNGTDYREIEIDGHYCTAPKIGAAIADADIIITMNHFKGHEQAGFGGALKNLGIGCASVGGKLELQCASQPRIDTEACKGCNICVKHCAHDAIH
;
A
#
# COMPACT_ATOMS: atom_id res chain seq x y z
N MET A 1 11.26 8.28 -27.49
CA MET A 1 9.94 8.08 -28.15
C MET A 1 8.88 8.58 -27.19
N SER A 2 8.01 9.51 -27.57
CA SER A 2 6.85 9.90 -26.76
C SER A 2 5.74 8.87 -27.02
N ALA A 3 5.03 8.47 -25.97
CA ALA A 3 3.93 7.51 -26.10
C ALA A 3 2.70 8.07 -26.83
N GLY A 4 2.74 9.34 -27.26
CA GLY A 4 1.61 10.02 -27.91
C GLY A 4 0.41 10.25 -26.99
N CYS A 5 0.59 10.11 -25.67
CA CYS A 5 -0.42 10.31 -24.64
C CYS A 5 0.13 11.15 -23.49
N ASN A 6 -0.78 11.73 -22.71
CA ASN A 6 -0.41 12.48 -21.52
C ASN A 6 0.08 11.52 -20.41
N VAL A 7 1.08 11.95 -19.65
CA VAL A 7 1.56 11.24 -18.46
C VAL A 7 1.21 12.09 -17.25
N ILE A 8 0.53 11.49 -16.28
CA ILE A 8 0.11 12.14 -15.06
C ILE A 8 0.50 11.29 -13.84
N ILE A 9 0.64 11.93 -12.69
CA ILE A 9 0.77 11.27 -11.38
C ILE A 9 -0.64 11.23 -10.77
N ALA A 10 -1.20 10.05 -10.64
CA ALA A 10 -2.62 9.86 -10.36
C ALA A 10 -3.10 10.38 -9.00
N ASP A 11 -2.22 10.47 -8.02
CA ASP A 11 -2.48 10.99 -6.67
C ASP A 11 -1.79 12.36 -6.44
N GLY A 12 -1.40 13.05 -7.53
CA GLY A 12 -0.74 14.34 -7.48
C GLY A 12 0.72 14.26 -7.05
N VAL A 13 1.46 15.37 -7.20
CA VAL A 13 2.90 15.45 -6.93
C VAL A 13 3.26 15.06 -5.49
N ASN A 14 2.40 15.37 -4.54
CA ASN A 14 2.60 15.10 -3.11
C ASN A 14 1.89 13.81 -2.63
N GLY A 15 1.22 13.07 -3.51
CA GLY A 15 0.49 11.86 -3.13
C GLY A 15 -0.76 12.10 -2.28
N THR A 16 -1.32 13.31 -2.34
CA THR A 16 -2.45 13.75 -1.49
C THR A 16 -3.77 13.93 -2.26
N ASP A 17 -3.75 13.80 -3.59
CA ASP A 17 -4.95 13.87 -4.41
C ASP A 17 -5.56 12.48 -4.58
N TYR A 18 -6.56 12.17 -3.76
CA TYR A 18 -7.21 10.85 -3.73
C TYR A 18 -8.73 10.97 -3.58
N ARG A 19 -9.42 9.86 -3.84
CA ARG A 19 -10.82 9.63 -3.50
C ARG A 19 -10.90 8.49 -2.49
N GLU A 20 -11.71 8.67 -1.46
CA GLU A 20 -12.12 7.58 -0.56
C GLU A 20 -13.32 6.88 -1.20
N ILE A 21 -13.20 5.58 -1.40
CA ILE A 21 -14.24 4.76 -2.03
C ILE A 21 -14.75 3.78 -0.98
N GLU A 22 -16.00 3.97 -0.54
CA GLU A 22 -16.62 3.04 0.42
C GLU A 22 -16.81 1.66 -0.21
N ILE A 23 -16.29 0.64 0.47
CA ILE A 23 -16.43 -0.76 0.09
C ILE A 23 -16.82 -1.60 1.31
N ASP A 24 -17.52 -2.70 1.09
CA ASP A 24 -17.79 -3.71 2.12
C ASP A 24 -16.59 -4.66 2.26
N GLY A 25 -15.46 -4.11 2.73
CA GLY A 25 -14.21 -4.84 2.89
C GLY A 25 -13.95 -5.23 4.34
N HIS A 26 -13.43 -6.44 4.54
CA HIS A 26 -13.14 -6.95 5.90
C HIS A 26 -11.98 -6.21 6.59
N TYR A 27 -10.94 -5.82 5.85
CA TYR A 27 -9.74 -5.17 6.40
C TYR A 27 -9.63 -3.69 6.06
N CYS A 28 -10.36 -3.22 5.07
CA CYS A 28 -10.37 -1.84 4.64
C CYS A 28 -11.77 -1.49 4.12
N THR A 29 -12.36 -0.45 4.66
CA THR A 29 -13.74 -0.03 4.32
C THR A 29 -13.77 1.20 3.42
N ALA A 30 -12.72 2.00 3.41
CA ALA A 30 -12.62 3.24 2.63
C ALA A 30 -11.21 3.44 2.06
N PRO A 31 -10.75 2.59 1.09
CA PRO A 31 -9.44 2.75 0.50
C PRO A 31 -9.29 4.10 -0.20
N LYS A 32 -8.12 4.71 -0.04
CA LYS A 32 -7.74 5.98 -0.68
C LYS A 32 -7.08 5.70 -2.02
N ILE A 33 -7.83 5.85 -3.09
CA ILE A 33 -7.38 5.63 -4.47
C ILE A 33 -6.94 6.96 -5.09
N GLY A 34 -5.85 6.95 -5.84
CA GLY A 34 -5.39 8.14 -6.57
C GLY A 34 -6.51 8.73 -7.42
N ALA A 35 -6.75 10.05 -7.31
CA ALA A 35 -7.94 10.69 -7.86
C ALA A 35 -8.11 10.44 -9.36
N ALA A 36 -7.04 10.56 -10.15
CA ALA A 36 -7.13 10.35 -11.58
C ALA A 36 -7.47 8.90 -11.97
N ILE A 37 -7.15 7.93 -11.10
CA ILE A 37 -7.54 6.52 -11.32
C ILE A 37 -9.01 6.34 -10.93
N ALA A 38 -9.42 6.89 -9.79
CA ALA A 38 -10.80 6.78 -9.33
C ALA A 38 -11.81 7.46 -10.26
N ASP A 39 -11.39 8.55 -10.90
CA ASP A 39 -12.22 9.33 -11.83
C ASP A 39 -12.18 8.78 -13.29
N ALA A 40 -11.41 7.73 -13.57
CA ALA A 40 -11.29 7.15 -14.90
C ALA A 40 -12.46 6.22 -15.24
N ASP A 41 -13.03 6.37 -16.42
CA ASP A 41 -14.12 5.49 -16.92
C ASP A 41 -13.62 4.08 -17.26
N ILE A 42 -12.38 3.96 -17.74
CA ILE A 42 -11.75 2.70 -18.12
C ILE A 42 -10.31 2.70 -17.67
N ILE A 43 -9.87 1.59 -17.06
CA ILE A 43 -8.50 1.37 -16.63
C ILE A 43 -7.92 0.15 -17.35
N ILE A 44 -6.79 0.35 -18.02
CA ILE A 44 -6.00 -0.74 -18.60
C ILE A 44 -4.69 -0.83 -17.83
N THR A 45 -4.41 -1.98 -17.21
CA THR A 45 -3.19 -2.19 -16.45
C THR A 45 -2.20 -3.07 -17.20
N MET A 46 -0.95 -2.64 -17.27
CA MET A 46 0.16 -3.46 -17.74
C MET A 46 0.89 -4.04 -16.53
N ASN A 47 0.99 -5.36 -16.47
CA ASN A 47 1.45 -6.03 -15.27
C ASN A 47 2.61 -6.98 -15.56
N HIS A 48 3.60 -6.98 -14.68
CA HIS A 48 4.68 -7.96 -14.65
C HIS A 48 4.38 -9.05 -13.65
N PHE A 49 4.29 -10.29 -14.11
CA PHE A 49 4.11 -11.46 -13.23
C PHE A 49 5.45 -11.86 -12.61
N LYS A 50 5.51 -11.91 -11.30
CA LYS A 50 6.75 -12.24 -10.56
C LYS A 50 6.44 -12.88 -9.20
N GLY A 51 7.42 -13.51 -8.60
CA GLY A 51 7.36 -13.98 -7.21
C GLY A 51 7.26 -12.82 -6.21
N HIS A 52 6.66 -13.10 -5.05
CA HIS A 52 6.58 -12.18 -3.93
C HIS A 52 6.70 -12.94 -2.61
N GLU A 53 7.55 -12.47 -1.72
CA GLU A 53 7.92 -13.15 -0.46
C GLU A 53 6.73 -13.44 0.45
N GLN A 54 5.82 -12.48 0.62
CA GLN A 54 4.69 -12.60 1.53
C GLN A 54 3.41 -13.13 0.86
N ALA A 55 3.17 -12.78 -0.40
CA ALA A 55 1.92 -13.10 -1.09
C ALA A 55 2.05 -14.25 -2.11
N GLY A 56 3.21 -14.89 -2.20
CA GLY A 56 3.52 -15.94 -3.18
C GLY A 56 3.84 -15.38 -4.56
N PHE A 57 3.01 -14.50 -5.11
CA PHE A 57 3.27 -13.82 -6.37
C PHE A 57 2.78 -12.36 -6.37
N GLY A 58 3.37 -11.55 -7.23
CA GLY A 58 2.92 -10.20 -7.56
C GLY A 58 2.48 -10.11 -9.02
N GLY A 59 1.59 -9.19 -9.35
CA GLY A 59 1.05 -9.00 -10.69
C GLY A 59 -0.17 -8.09 -10.67
N ALA A 60 -1.19 -8.40 -11.46
CA ALA A 60 -2.36 -7.56 -11.68
C ALA A 60 -3.08 -7.16 -10.37
N LEU A 61 -3.34 -8.11 -9.47
CA LEU A 61 -4.04 -7.85 -8.21
C LEU A 61 -3.28 -6.86 -7.32
N LYS A 62 -1.96 -6.98 -7.23
CA LYS A 62 -1.15 -6.01 -6.46
C LYS A 62 -1.04 -4.65 -7.14
N ASN A 63 -0.96 -4.61 -8.47
CA ASN A 63 -0.95 -3.35 -9.21
C ASN A 63 -2.27 -2.59 -9.04
N LEU A 64 -3.41 -3.28 -9.06
CA LEU A 64 -4.71 -2.66 -8.81
C LEU A 64 -4.92 -2.35 -7.32
N GLY A 65 -4.68 -3.30 -6.44
CA GLY A 65 -4.94 -3.14 -5.01
C GLY A 65 -4.05 -2.09 -4.36
N ILE A 66 -2.75 -2.31 -4.31
CA ILE A 66 -1.80 -1.38 -3.69
C ILE A 66 -1.34 -0.30 -4.67
N GLY A 67 -1.14 -0.66 -5.94
CA GLY A 67 -0.58 0.24 -6.94
C GLY A 67 -1.44 1.46 -7.22
N CYS A 68 -2.76 1.30 -7.24
CA CYS A 68 -3.72 2.39 -7.46
C CYS A 68 -4.00 3.24 -6.22
N ALA A 69 -3.60 2.79 -5.03
CA ALA A 69 -3.78 3.56 -3.82
C ALA A 69 -2.85 4.80 -3.81
N SER A 70 -3.32 5.89 -3.21
CA SER A 70 -2.50 7.06 -2.90
C SER A 70 -1.38 6.73 -1.91
N VAL A 71 -0.45 7.64 -1.68
CA VAL A 71 0.63 7.45 -0.68
C VAL A 71 0.04 7.11 0.68
N GLY A 72 -0.96 7.87 1.16
CA GLY A 72 -1.64 7.60 2.43
C GLY A 72 -2.38 6.26 2.43
N GLY A 73 -3.05 5.92 1.33
CA GLY A 73 -3.73 4.64 1.17
C GLY A 73 -2.78 3.44 1.19
N LYS A 74 -1.61 3.54 0.58
CA LYS A 74 -0.56 2.51 0.64
C LYS A 74 -0.07 2.28 2.07
N LEU A 75 0.14 3.36 2.82
CA LEU A 75 0.53 3.27 4.23
C LEU A 75 -0.54 2.58 5.07
N GLU A 76 -1.81 2.96 4.93
CA GLU A 76 -2.93 2.33 5.64
C GLU A 76 -3.02 0.83 5.35
N LEU A 77 -2.96 0.43 4.08
CA LEU A 77 -3.02 -0.97 3.67
C LEU A 77 -1.83 -1.80 4.18
N GLN A 78 -0.64 -1.20 4.30
CA GLN A 78 0.54 -1.87 4.80
C GLN A 78 0.62 -1.88 6.33
N CYS A 79 0.08 -0.86 6.99
CA CYS A 79 0.08 -0.75 8.45
C CYS A 79 -1.01 -1.59 9.14
N ALA A 80 -1.89 -2.25 8.39
CA ALA A 80 -2.90 -3.14 8.94
C ALA A 80 -2.33 -4.33 9.75
N SER A 81 -1.05 -4.66 9.55
CA SER A 81 -0.32 -5.70 10.28
C SER A 81 0.77 -5.13 11.20
N GLN A 82 0.43 -4.13 12.01
CA GLN A 82 1.38 -3.57 12.97
C GLN A 82 1.78 -4.62 14.02
N PRO A 83 3.07 -4.92 14.18
CA PRO A 83 3.53 -5.78 15.26
C PRO A 83 3.25 -5.12 16.60
N ARG A 84 2.76 -5.89 17.56
CA ARG A 84 2.54 -5.44 18.93
C ARG A 84 3.39 -6.25 19.89
N ILE A 85 3.94 -5.58 20.89
CA ILE A 85 4.64 -6.24 21.99
C ILE A 85 3.65 -6.36 23.13
N ASP A 86 3.41 -7.60 23.56
CA ASP A 86 2.68 -7.85 24.81
C ASP A 86 3.60 -7.50 25.98
N THR A 87 3.31 -6.37 26.63
CA THR A 87 4.13 -5.84 27.71
C THR A 87 4.08 -6.70 28.97
N GLU A 88 2.99 -7.46 29.19
CA GLU A 88 2.88 -8.38 30.34
C GLU A 88 3.69 -9.66 30.12
N ALA A 89 3.79 -10.13 28.89
CA ALA A 89 4.60 -11.29 28.52
C ALA A 89 6.08 -10.92 28.24
N CYS A 90 6.39 -9.64 28.11
CA CYS A 90 7.73 -9.16 27.78
C CYS A 90 8.70 -9.38 28.94
N LYS A 91 9.78 -10.10 28.71
CA LYS A 91 10.86 -10.37 29.68
C LYS A 91 11.99 -9.33 29.67
N GLY A 92 11.90 -8.29 28.84
CA GLY A 92 12.93 -7.26 28.71
C GLY A 92 14.28 -7.78 28.18
N CYS A 93 14.32 -8.86 27.42
CA CYS A 93 15.57 -9.47 26.95
C CYS A 93 16.29 -8.70 25.83
N ASN A 94 15.65 -7.64 25.28
CA ASN A 94 16.19 -6.77 24.23
C ASN A 94 16.57 -7.48 22.91
N ILE A 95 16.13 -8.71 22.68
CA ILE A 95 16.41 -9.43 21.43
C ILE A 95 15.74 -8.69 20.26
N CYS A 96 14.46 -8.31 20.38
CA CYS A 96 13.73 -7.57 19.36
C CYS A 96 14.36 -6.20 19.05
N VAL A 97 14.86 -5.48 20.06
CA VAL A 97 15.58 -4.21 19.90
C VAL A 97 16.85 -4.42 19.07
N LYS A 98 17.66 -5.42 19.40
CA LYS A 98 18.92 -5.73 18.68
C LYS A 98 18.73 -6.17 17.23
N HIS A 99 17.57 -6.76 16.92
CA HIS A 99 17.25 -7.25 15.58
C HIS A 99 16.34 -6.31 14.78
N CYS A 100 15.93 -5.19 15.34
CA CYS A 100 15.14 -4.20 14.62
C CYS A 100 16.02 -3.43 13.63
N ALA A 101 15.82 -3.68 12.33
CA ALA A 101 16.57 -2.98 11.27
C ALA A 101 16.24 -1.48 11.14
N HIS A 102 15.21 -1.01 11.84
CA HIS A 102 14.68 0.36 11.73
C HIS A 102 14.79 1.15 13.05
N ASP A 103 15.44 0.61 14.06
CA ASP A 103 15.54 1.23 15.41
C ASP A 103 14.17 1.70 15.95
N ALA A 104 13.10 0.96 15.65
CA ALA A 104 11.73 1.32 16.00
C ALA A 104 11.28 0.78 17.37
N ILE A 105 12.13 0.01 18.06
CA ILE A 105 11.84 -0.62 19.35
C ILE A 105 12.87 -0.14 20.38
N HIS A 106 12.38 0.47 21.45
CA HIS A 106 13.20 1.00 22.55
C HIS A 106 12.87 0.31 23.87
#